data_8c8d639609ac6785c509e9c527660c8b
#
_entry.id   8c8d639609ac6785c509e9c527660c8b
#
_cell.length_a   1.000
_cell.length_b   1.000
_cell.length_c   1.000
_cell.angle_alpha   90.00
_cell.angle_beta   90.00
_cell.angle_gamma   90.00
#
_symmetry.space_group_name_H-M   'P 1'
#
loop_
_entity.id
_entity.type
_entity.pdbx_description
1 polymer ?
#
loop_
_entity_poly.entity_id
_entity_poly.type
_entity_poly.pdbx_seq_one_letter_code
_entity_poly.pdbx_strand_id
1 'polypeptide(L)'
;QKLSDITYDEMLELATLGAQVLNNRSVEMAKKYSVELEVLSSLVKEPGTIVREVAKMEKMLIRGVTKDTDVARISVVGMKDIPGNAFKMFSKLAAKKINIDVILQSVGRDGTKDISFTCASGHADEAVEILEDLYGLEGATVTCDTPVAKISVVGAGMQSHSGTASKMFGALYEAGINISMISTSE
;
A
#
# COMPACT_ATOMS: atom_id res chain seq x y z
N GLN A 1 20.80 0.79 -2.10
CA GLN A 1 21.83 1.09 -1.09
C GLN A 1 21.51 0.31 0.18
N LYS A 2 22.51 -0.34 0.78
CA LYS A 2 22.37 -1.08 2.04
C LYS A 2 22.18 -0.09 3.20
N LEU A 3 21.22 -0.32 4.07
CA LEU A 3 21.05 0.41 5.31
C LEU A 3 21.90 -0.23 6.41
N SER A 4 22.57 0.56 7.24
CA SER A 4 23.28 0.06 8.42
C SER A 4 22.32 -0.27 9.56
N ASP A 5 21.28 0.55 9.72
CA ASP A 5 20.23 0.37 10.70
C ASP A 5 18.89 0.97 10.23
N ILE A 6 17.82 0.50 10.82
CA ILE A 6 16.44 0.91 10.52
C ILE A 6 15.60 0.76 11.79
N THR A 7 14.57 1.56 11.97
CA THR A 7 13.64 1.39 13.08
C THR A 7 12.67 0.25 12.84
N TYR A 8 12.04 -0.27 13.92
CA TYR A 8 11.01 -1.29 13.77
C TYR A 8 9.84 -0.78 12.92
N ASP A 9 9.43 0.47 13.10
CA ASP A 9 8.30 1.05 12.37
C ASP A 9 8.60 1.18 10.87
N GLU A 10 9.77 1.70 10.51
CA GLU A 10 10.22 1.76 9.13
C GLU A 10 10.34 0.35 8.49
N MET A 11 10.82 -0.64 9.24
CA MET A 11 10.93 -2.02 8.76
C MET A 11 9.55 -2.66 8.59
N LEU A 12 8.62 -2.43 9.53
CA LEU A 12 7.22 -2.89 9.42
C LEU A 12 6.54 -2.28 8.19
N GLU A 13 6.74 -1.00 7.96
CA GLU A 13 6.18 -0.30 6.81
C GLU A 13 6.74 -0.88 5.50
N LEU A 14 8.07 -1.03 5.39
CA LEU A 14 8.69 -1.65 4.21
C LEU A 14 8.16 -3.07 3.97
N ALA A 15 8.05 -3.89 5.01
CA ALA A 15 7.57 -5.27 4.90
C ALA A 15 6.09 -5.33 4.50
N THR A 16 5.24 -4.44 5.04
CA THR A 16 3.82 -4.32 4.69
C THR A 16 3.64 -3.87 3.24
N LEU A 17 4.52 -3.01 2.76
CA LEU A 17 4.44 -2.44 1.42
C LEU A 17 5.13 -3.29 0.33
N GLY A 18 5.50 -4.54 0.65
CA GLY A 18 5.98 -5.52 -0.33
C GLY A 18 7.49 -5.83 -0.29
N ALA A 19 8.25 -5.26 0.64
CA ALA A 19 9.65 -5.66 0.82
C ALA A 19 9.72 -7.04 1.51
N GLN A 20 9.99 -8.09 0.76
CA GLN A 20 10.07 -9.47 1.25
C GLN A 20 11.39 -9.76 1.99
N VAL A 21 11.79 -8.89 2.92
CA VAL A 21 13.03 -9.03 3.69
C VAL A 21 12.76 -9.72 5.03
N LEU A 22 11.73 -9.29 5.75
CA LEU A 22 11.28 -9.87 7.01
C LEU A 22 9.77 -10.04 7.01
N ASN A 23 9.30 -11.03 7.76
CA ASN A 23 7.87 -11.19 8.00
C ASN A 23 7.39 -10.13 9.02
N ASN A 24 6.27 -9.44 8.74
CA ASN A 24 5.70 -8.40 9.61
C ASN A 24 5.55 -8.85 11.06
N ARG A 25 4.98 -10.04 11.27
CA ARG A 25 4.75 -10.56 12.61
C ARG A 25 6.04 -10.76 13.40
N SER A 26 7.14 -11.13 12.72
CA SER A 26 8.45 -11.25 13.37
C SER A 26 8.97 -9.89 13.83
N VAL A 27 8.79 -8.84 13.04
CA VAL A 27 9.20 -7.47 13.39
C VAL A 27 8.31 -6.91 14.52
N GLU A 28 6.99 -7.13 14.46
CA GLU A 28 6.05 -6.76 15.53
C GLU A 28 6.44 -7.39 16.88
N MET A 29 6.77 -8.68 16.87
CA MET A 29 7.20 -9.39 18.07
C MET A 29 8.53 -8.85 18.59
N ALA A 30 9.50 -8.60 17.71
CA ALA A 30 10.77 -8.01 18.08
C ALA A 30 10.57 -6.60 18.70
N LYS A 31 9.73 -5.76 18.12
CA LYS A 31 9.34 -4.46 18.67
C LYS A 31 8.71 -4.61 20.05
N LYS A 32 7.71 -5.48 20.18
CA LYS A 32 6.99 -5.72 21.45
C LYS A 32 7.89 -6.12 22.61
N TYR A 33 8.92 -6.91 22.33
CA TYR A 33 9.85 -7.43 23.34
C TYR A 33 11.20 -6.71 23.35
N SER A 34 11.34 -5.62 22.58
CA SER A 34 12.57 -4.81 22.47
C SER A 34 13.79 -5.67 22.10
N VAL A 35 13.62 -6.63 21.20
CA VAL A 35 14.67 -7.51 20.70
C VAL A 35 15.26 -6.92 19.43
N GLU A 36 16.55 -6.56 19.47
CA GLU A 36 17.30 -6.16 18.27
C GLU A 36 17.38 -7.32 17.27
N LEU A 37 17.07 -7.04 15.99
CA LEU A 37 17.26 -8.01 14.92
C LEU A 37 18.44 -7.57 14.05
N GLU A 38 19.19 -8.53 13.53
CA GLU A 38 20.20 -8.27 12.51
C GLU A 38 19.84 -9.08 11.25
N VAL A 39 19.68 -8.38 10.14
CA VAL A 39 19.37 -8.97 8.83
C VAL A 39 20.67 -9.12 8.06
N LEU A 40 21.08 -10.37 7.87
CA LEU A 40 22.34 -10.76 7.23
C LEU A 40 22.10 -11.45 5.89
N SER A 41 23.06 -11.33 4.98
CA SER A 41 23.11 -12.17 3.79
C SER A 41 23.61 -13.58 4.18
N SER A 42 22.95 -14.61 3.66
CA SER A 42 23.43 -16.00 3.79
C SER A 42 24.64 -16.31 2.88
N LEU A 43 24.92 -15.45 1.90
CA LEU A 43 25.93 -15.67 0.87
C LEU A 43 27.22 -14.89 1.09
N VAL A 44 27.16 -13.79 1.83
CA VAL A 44 28.29 -12.87 2.00
C VAL A 44 28.47 -12.58 3.50
N LYS A 45 29.70 -12.67 3.97
CA LYS A 45 30.07 -12.33 5.38
C LYS A 45 30.35 -10.84 5.52
N GLU A 46 29.32 -10.04 5.51
CA GLU A 46 29.37 -8.59 5.75
C GLU A 46 28.42 -8.20 6.88
N PRO A 47 28.68 -7.09 7.61
CA PRO A 47 27.74 -6.57 8.61
C PRO A 47 26.33 -6.42 8.01
N GLY A 48 25.31 -6.79 8.77
CA GLY A 48 23.92 -6.74 8.34
C GLY A 48 23.26 -5.35 8.46
N THR A 49 21.95 -5.34 8.38
CA THR A 49 21.10 -4.22 8.76
C THR A 49 20.52 -4.49 10.14
N ILE A 50 20.70 -3.59 11.08
CA ILE A 50 20.18 -3.72 12.44
C ILE A 50 18.79 -3.07 12.50
N VAL A 51 17.81 -3.83 13.01
CA VAL A 51 16.44 -3.36 13.25
C VAL A 51 16.25 -3.16 14.75
N ARG A 52 15.94 -1.92 15.17
CA ARG A 52 15.82 -1.54 16.57
C ARG A 52 14.92 -0.32 16.77
N GLU A 53 14.68 0.09 18.03
CA GLU A 53 13.78 1.20 18.36
C GLU A 53 14.26 2.55 17.79
N VAL A 54 15.55 2.84 17.89
CA VAL A 54 16.13 4.11 17.43
C VAL A 54 17.28 3.85 16.48
N ALA A 55 17.14 4.30 15.24
CA ALA A 55 18.22 4.27 14.28
C ALA A 55 19.31 5.32 14.63
N LYS A 56 20.58 4.91 14.56
CA LYS A 56 21.72 5.80 14.88
C LYS A 56 22.06 6.78 13.75
N MET A 57 21.63 6.49 12.52
CA MET A 57 21.91 7.37 11.38
C MET A 57 20.94 8.55 11.33
N GLU A 58 21.48 9.70 10.90
CA GLU A 58 20.67 10.87 10.59
C GLU A 58 19.54 10.53 9.64
N LYS A 59 18.40 11.18 9.83
CA LYS A 59 17.14 10.96 9.10
C LYS A 59 17.36 11.04 7.59
N MET A 60 17.57 9.91 6.94
CA MET A 60 17.45 9.84 5.49
C MET A 60 16.00 10.16 5.13
N LEU A 61 15.80 11.08 4.19
CA LEU A 61 14.48 11.48 3.72
C LEU A 61 13.67 10.30 3.18
N ILE A 62 14.33 9.37 2.50
CA ILE A 62 13.76 8.15 1.94
C ILE A 62 14.59 6.99 2.47
N ARG A 63 13.94 6.07 3.18
CA ARG A 63 14.54 4.84 3.70
C ARG A 63 14.49 3.70 2.71
N GLY A 64 13.43 3.65 1.93
CA GLY A 64 13.28 2.61 0.95
C GLY A 64 12.20 2.88 -0.08
N VAL A 65 12.28 2.12 -1.17
CA VAL A 65 11.26 2.07 -2.20
C VAL A 65 10.91 0.60 -2.40
N THR A 66 9.64 0.27 -2.32
CA THR A 66 9.14 -1.08 -2.56
C THR A 66 8.28 -1.11 -3.82
N LYS A 67 8.23 -2.28 -4.44
CA LYS A 67 7.37 -2.55 -5.59
C LYS A 67 6.58 -3.83 -5.33
N ASP A 68 5.27 -3.72 -5.45
CA ASP A 68 4.37 -4.86 -5.43
C ASP A 68 3.68 -4.96 -6.80
N THR A 69 3.72 -6.13 -7.41
CA THR A 69 3.11 -6.43 -8.72
C THR A 69 1.94 -7.39 -8.62
N ASP A 70 1.66 -7.93 -7.42
CA ASP A 70 0.47 -8.72 -7.15
C ASP A 70 -0.68 -7.83 -6.67
N VAL A 71 -1.07 -6.89 -7.51
CA VAL A 71 -2.08 -5.87 -7.20
C VAL A 71 -3.07 -5.73 -8.35
N ALA A 72 -4.34 -5.67 -8.03
CA ALA A 72 -5.42 -5.19 -8.89
C ALA A 72 -6.04 -3.93 -8.26
N ARG A 73 -6.39 -2.96 -9.09
CA ARG A 73 -7.19 -1.81 -8.68
C ARG A 73 -8.62 -2.00 -9.15
N ILE A 74 -9.56 -1.94 -8.21
CA ILE A 74 -11.00 -2.04 -8.51
C ILE A 74 -11.66 -0.72 -8.13
N SER A 75 -12.57 -0.25 -8.97
CA SER A 75 -13.32 0.98 -8.73
C SER A 75 -14.81 0.76 -8.96
N VAL A 76 -15.62 1.23 -8.03
CA VAL A 76 -17.07 1.34 -8.15
C VAL A 76 -17.40 2.81 -8.31
N VAL A 77 -17.88 3.17 -9.49
CA VAL A 77 -18.12 4.56 -9.91
C VAL A 77 -19.62 4.82 -9.97
N GLY A 78 -20.04 5.94 -9.43
CA GLY A 78 -21.45 6.36 -9.47
C GLY A 78 -22.34 5.66 -8.43
N MET A 79 -21.77 5.18 -7.34
CA MET A 79 -22.52 4.57 -6.24
C MET A 79 -23.33 5.62 -5.49
N LYS A 80 -24.59 5.31 -5.12
CA LYS A 80 -25.43 6.23 -4.31
C LYS A 80 -24.76 6.61 -3.00
N ASP A 81 -24.75 7.89 -2.67
CA ASP A 81 -24.21 8.39 -1.40
C ASP A 81 -25.21 8.18 -0.26
N ILE A 82 -25.32 6.95 0.22
CA ILE A 82 -26.16 6.57 1.35
C ILE A 82 -25.33 5.90 2.45
N PRO A 83 -25.69 6.12 3.72
CA PRO A 83 -25.01 5.46 4.83
C PRO A 83 -25.07 3.93 4.71
N GLY A 84 -23.94 3.27 5.00
CA GLY A 84 -23.82 1.81 4.99
C GLY A 84 -23.33 1.18 3.70
N ASN A 85 -23.25 1.91 2.57
CA ASN A 85 -22.78 1.33 1.32
C ASN A 85 -21.34 0.79 1.41
N ALA A 86 -20.41 1.55 1.98
CA ALA A 86 -19.04 1.08 2.18
C ALA A 86 -19.01 -0.17 3.09
N PHE A 87 -19.80 -0.18 4.17
CA PHE A 87 -19.92 -1.34 5.07
C PHE A 87 -20.43 -2.57 4.31
N LYS A 88 -21.51 -2.44 3.53
CA LYS A 88 -22.07 -3.52 2.71
C LYS A 88 -21.03 -4.09 1.75
N MET A 89 -20.31 -3.21 1.05
CA MET A 89 -19.25 -3.58 0.11
C MET A 89 -18.15 -4.39 0.79
N PHE A 90 -17.48 -3.78 1.77
CA PHE A 90 -16.32 -4.41 2.39
C PHE A 90 -16.66 -5.62 3.25
N SER A 91 -17.88 -5.69 3.82
CA SER A 91 -18.34 -6.89 4.52
C SER A 91 -18.51 -8.09 3.56
N LYS A 92 -18.98 -7.87 2.34
CA LYS A 92 -19.11 -8.93 1.34
C LYS A 92 -17.74 -9.44 0.87
N LEU A 93 -16.81 -8.52 0.61
CA LEU A 93 -15.44 -8.87 0.22
C LEU A 93 -14.71 -9.62 1.36
N ALA A 94 -14.86 -9.14 2.61
CA ALA A 94 -14.28 -9.80 3.77
C ALA A 94 -14.83 -11.21 4.01
N ALA A 95 -16.12 -11.45 3.78
CA ALA A 95 -16.75 -12.78 3.87
C ALA A 95 -16.12 -13.79 2.90
N LYS A 96 -15.57 -13.31 1.79
CA LYS A 96 -14.81 -14.09 0.79
C LYS A 96 -13.30 -14.10 1.06
N LYS A 97 -12.87 -13.55 2.19
CA LYS A 97 -11.45 -13.45 2.59
C LYS A 97 -10.60 -12.63 1.61
N ILE A 98 -11.22 -11.69 0.89
CA ILE A 98 -10.51 -10.75 0.03
C ILE A 98 -9.98 -9.63 0.89
N ASN A 99 -8.67 -9.57 1.05
CA ASN A 99 -7.98 -8.50 1.78
C ASN A 99 -7.89 -7.25 0.91
N ILE A 100 -8.24 -6.13 1.53
CA ILE A 100 -8.15 -4.80 0.92
C ILE A 100 -6.95 -4.07 1.53
N ASP A 101 -6.14 -3.45 0.69
CA ASP A 101 -4.92 -2.77 1.13
C ASP A 101 -5.11 -1.25 1.16
N VAL A 102 -5.40 -0.62 0.03
CA VAL A 102 -5.61 0.82 -0.08
C VAL A 102 -7.06 1.09 -0.42
N ILE A 103 -7.68 2.08 0.23
CA ILE A 103 -9.05 2.52 -0.07
C ILE A 103 -9.02 4.02 -0.32
N LEU A 104 -9.56 4.45 -1.47
CA LEU A 104 -9.82 5.86 -1.79
C LEU A 104 -11.30 6.04 -2.07
N GLN A 105 -11.86 7.08 -1.48
CA GLN A 105 -13.23 7.51 -1.76
C GLN A 105 -13.21 8.94 -2.28
N SER A 106 -13.89 9.18 -3.37
CA SER A 106 -14.09 10.51 -3.93
C SER A 106 -15.57 10.88 -3.96
N VAL A 107 -15.83 12.17 -4.00
CA VAL A 107 -17.17 12.68 -4.25
C VAL A 107 -17.45 12.54 -5.74
N GLY A 108 -18.48 11.76 -6.08
CA GLY A 108 -18.98 11.64 -7.44
C GLY A 108 -19.86 12.84 -7.82
N ARG A 109 -20.55 12.73 -8.96
CA ARG A 109 -21.50 13.74 -9.43
C ARG A 109 -22.91 13.42 -8.93
N ASP A 110 -23.73 14.45 -8.77
CA ASP A 110 -25.18 14.32 -8.54
C ASP A 110 -25.56 13.42 -7.32
N GLY A 111 -24.84 13.57 -6.22
CA GLY A 111 -25.11 12.81 -4.98
C GLY A 111 -24.64 11.36 -5.03
N THR A 112 -23.68 11.07 -5.90
CA THR A 112 -22.99 9.78 -5.93
C THR A 112 -21.62 9.85 -5.26
N LYS A 113 -21.03 8.69 -5.04
CA LYS A 113 -19.63 8.51 -4.60
C LYS A 113 -18.94 7.44 -5.42
N ASP A 114 -17.63 7.62 -5.56
CA ASP A 114 -16.76 6.63 -6.17
C ASP A 114 -15.86 6.05 -5.09
N ILE A 115 -15.73 4.74 -5.05
CA ILE A 115 -14.79 4.04 -4.17
C ILE A 115 -13.84 3.24 -5.05
N SER A 116 -12.54 3.48 -4.87
CA SER A 116 -11.49 2.68 -5.48
C SER A 116 -10.68 2.00 -4.38
N PHE A 117 -10.29 0.77 -4.59
CA PHE A 117 -9.45 0.04 -3.65
C PHE A 117 -8.51 -0.91 -4.38
N THR A 118 -7.52 -1.41 -3.65
CA THR A 118 -6.58 -2.42 -4.15
C THR A 118 -6.74 -3.73 -3.39
N CYS A 119 -6.57 -4.84 -4.11
CA CYS A 119 -6.48 -6.19 -3.57
C CYS A 119 -5.42 -6.99 -4.33
N ALA A 120 -5.12 -8.21 -3.88
CA ALA A 120 -4.25 -9.12 -4.63
C ALA A 120 -4.89 -9.46 -5.99
N SER A 121 -4.09 -9.51 -7.05
CA SER A 121 -4.53 -9.72 -8.42
C SER A 121 -5.33 -11.03 -8.61
N GLY A 122 -4.96 -12.07 -7.86
CA GLY A 122 -5.67 -13.36 -7.88
C GLY A 122 -7.10 -13.32 -7.34
N HIS A 123 -7.54 -12.23 -6.69
CA HIS A 123 -8.89 -12.04 -6.21
C HIS A 123 -9.70 -11.04 -7.03
N ALA A 124 -9.13 -10.50 -8.10
CA ALA A 124 -9.73 -9.41 -8.87
C ALA A 124 -11.09 -9.82 -9.48
N ASP A 125 -11.14 -10.95 -10.16
CA ASP A 125 -12.35 -11.41 -10.85
C ASP A 125 -13.49 -11.69 -9.86
N GLU A 126 -13.22 -12.38 -8.74
CA GLU A 126 -14.21 -12.64 -7.69
C GLU A 126 -14.71 -11.34 -7.06
N ALA A 127 -13.81 -10.38 -6.83
CA ALA A 127 -14.20 -9.08 -6.28
C ALA A 127 -15.10 -8.29 -7.25
N VAL A 128 -14.79 -8.29 -8.54
CA VAL A 128 -15.62 -7.65 -9.57
C VAL A 128 -17.02 -8.27 -9.61
N GLU A 129 -17.11 -9.60 -9.66
CA GLU A 129 -18.40 -10.31 -9.66
C GLU A 129 -19.27 -9.93 -8.46
N ILE A 130 -18.70 -9.92 -7.25
CA ILE A 130 -19.40 -9.51 -6.02
C ILE A 130 -19.93 -8.07 -6.13
N LEU A 131 -19.14 -7.17 -6.69
CA LEU A 131 -19.50 -5.75 -6.77
C LEU A 131 -20.52 -5.48 -7.88
N GLU A 132 -20.45 -6.18 -8.99
CA GLU A 132 -21.45 -6.12 -10.04
C GLU A 132 -22.81 -6.63 -9.54
N ASP A 133 -22.83 -7.72 -8.78
CA ASP A 133 -24.04 -8.22 -8.13
C ASP A 133 -24.64 -7.21 -7.14
N LEU A 134 -23.79 -6.47 -6.42
CA LEU A 134 -24.25 -5.50 -5.42
C LEU A 134 -24.75 -4.19 -6.02
N TYR A 135 -24.11 -3.69 -7.07
CA TYR A 135 -24.24 -2.31 -7.52
C TYR A 135 -24.57 -2.16 -9.00
N GLY A 136 -24.36 -3.18 -9.84
CA GLY A 136 -24.61 -3.09 -11.27
C GLY A 136 -26.06 -2.75 -11.61
N LEU A 137 -27.03 -3.32 -10.90
CA LEU A 137 -28.45 -3.00 -11.07
C LEU A 137 -28.85 -1.62 -10.52
N GLU A 138 -28.01 -1.02 -9.66
CA GLU A 138 -28.24 0.31 -9.08
C GLU A 138 -27.69 1.45 -9.97
N GLY A 139 -27.07 1.11 -11.10
CA GLY A 139 -26.51 2.06 -12.08
C GLY A 139 -25.07 2.47 -11.80
N ALA A 140 -24.40 1.83 -10.83
CA ALA A 140 -22.96 2.02 -10.64
C ALA A 140 -22.16 1.18 -11.65
N THR A 141 -20.98 1.66 -12.02
CA THR A 141 -20.06 0.95 -12.93
C THR A 141 -18.90 0.38 -12.14
N VAL A 142 -18.65 -0.91 -12.27
CA VAL A 142 -17.48 -1.58 -11.70
C VAL A 142 -16.39 -1.68 -12.76
N THR A 143 -15.19 -1.25 -12.43
CA THR A 143 -14.01 -1.36 -13.30
C THR A 143 -12.86 -2.02 -12.56
N CYS A 144 -12.03 -2.76 -13.29
CA CYS A 144 -10.83 -3.39 -12.79
C CYS A 144 -9.64 -3.09 -13.70
N ASP A 145 -8.56 -2.60 -13.11
CA ASP A 145 -7.31 -2.36 -13.82
C ASP A 145 -6.28 -3.41 -13.40
N THR A 146 -5.86 -4.20 -14.37
CA THR A 146 -4.74 -5.15 -14.29
C THR A 146 -4.04 -5.21 -15.65
N PRO A 147 -2.72 -5.36 -15.73
CA PRO A 147 -1.76 -5.36 -14.62
C PRO A 147 -1.44 -3.94 -14.13
N VAL A 148 -1.39 -3.76 -12.82
CA VAL A 148 -0.89 -2.55 -12.18
C VAL A 148 0.25 -2.90 -11.22
N ALA A 149 1.09 -1.92 -10.87
CA ALA A 149 2.12 -2.08 -9.86
C ALA A 149 1.96 -0.98 -8.80
N LYS A 150 2.04 -1.37 -7.53
CA LYS A 150 2.10 -0.44 -6.41
C LYS A 150 3.55 -0.13 -6.08
N ILE A 151 3.94 1.13 -6.20
CA ILE A 151 5.24 1.65 -5.79
C ILE A 151 5.05 2.43 -4.51
N SER A 152 5.75 2.04 -3.46
CA SER A 152 5.67 2.70 -2.16
C SER A 152 7.03 3.25 -1.77
N VAL A 153 7.04 4.50 -1.30
CA VAL A 153 8.22 5.19 -0.80
C VAL A 153 8.07 5.35 0.70
N VAL A 154 9.02 4.81 1.45
CA VAL A 154 9.04 4.83 2.91
C VAL A 154 10.13 5.76 3.41
N GLY A 155 9.79 6.60 4.38
CA GLY A 155 10.70 7.51 5.04
C GLY A 155 10.02 8.76 5.60
N ALA A 156 10.62 9.38 6.60
CA ALA A 156 10.10 10.59 7.26
C ALA A 156 10.11 11.85 6.36
N GLY A 157 10.59 11.75 5.13
CA GLY A 157 10.75 12.90 4.24
C GLY A 157 9.48 13.47 3.67
N MET A 158 8.38 12.69 3.64
CA MET A 158 7.09 13.17 3.12
C MET A 158 6.48 14.25 4.02
N GLN A 159 6.56 14.07 5.33
CA GLN A 159 5.98 15.01 6.32
C GLN A 159 6.88 16.23 6.58
N SER A 160 8.20 16.06 6.53
CA SER A 160 9.14 17.08 6.99
C SER A 160 9.81 17.90 5.87
N HIS A 161 9.72 17.45 4.62
CA HIS A 161 10.39 18.10 3.48
C HIS A 161 9.46 18.32 2.31
N SER A 162 9.12 19.57 2.07
CA SER A 162 8.38 19.97 0.86
C SER A 162 9.15 19.57 -0.40
N GLY A 163 8.44 18.99 -1.37
CA GLY A 163 9.03 18.59 -2.66
C GLY A 163 9.47 17.14 -2.78
N THR A 164 9.43 16.32 -1.71
CA THR A 164 9.70 14.87 -1.82
C THR A 164 8.72 14.18 -2.77
N ALA A 165 7.43 14.45 -2.63
CA ALA A 165 6.40 13.95 -3.54
C ALA A 165 6.62 14.43 -4.98
N SER A 166 6.99 15.70 -5.17
CA SER A 166 7.27 16.27 -6.50
C SER A 166 8.44 15.56 -7.19
N LYS A 167 9.50 15.23 -6.47
CA LYS A 167 10.63 14.47 -7.02
C LYS A 167 10.23 13.05 -7.43
N MET A 168 9.41 12.38 -6.62
CA MET A 168 8.90 11.06 -6.93
C MET A 168 8.04 11.07 -8.20
N PHE A 169 7.10 12.00 -8.29
CA PHE A 169 6.24 12.15 -9.46
C PHE A 169 7.02 12.60 -10.70
N GLY A 170 8.04 13.46 -10.52
CA GLY A 170 8.95 13.86 -11.59
C GLY A 170 9.69 12.69 -12.20
N ALA A 171 10.21 11.77 -11.38
CA ALA A 171 10.88 10.56 -11.86
C ALA A 171 9.94 9.64 -12.67
N LEU A 172 8.67 9.50 -12.26
CA LEU A 172 7.67 8.75 -13.01
C LEU A 172 7.33 9.43 -14.35
N TYR A 173 7.19 10.76 -14.34
CA TYR A 173 6.95 11.55 -15.54
C TYR A 173 8.11 11.42 -16.56
N GLU A 174 9.36 11.56 -16.11
CA GLU A 174 10.54 11.39 -16.97
C GLU A 174 10.65 9.97 -17.56
N ALA A 175 10.17 8.97 -16.82
CA ALA A 175 10.09 7.58 -17.27
C ALA A 175 8.86 7.30 -18.18
N GLY A 176 8.01 8.29 -18.45
CA GLY A 176 6.79 8.11 -19.24
C GLY A 176 5.73 7.23 -18.58
N ILE A 177 5.77 7.12 -17.24
CA ILE A 177 4.84 6.28 -16.46
C ILE A 177 3.67 7.14 -15.97
N ASN A 178 2.46 6.74 -16.36
CA ASN A 178 1.25 7.37 -15.87
C ASN A 178 0.85 6.82 -14.49
N ILE A 179 0.26 7.69 -13.65
CA ILE A 179 -0.15 7.36 -12.29
C ILE A 179 -1.65 7.13 -12.28
N SER A 180 -2.08 5.95 -11.85
CA SER A 180 -3.49 5.58 -11.78
C SER A 180 -4.14 5.90 -10.43
N MET A 181 -3.34 5.93 -9.35
CA MET A 181 -3.83 6.12 -7.98
C MET A 181 -2.72 6.68 -7.09
N ILE A 182 -3.07 7.56 -6.18
CA ILE A 182 -2.15 8.11 -5.19
C ILE A 182 -2.78 7.94 -3.81
N SER A 183 -1.99 7.45 -2.86
CA SER A 183 -2.36 7.39 -1.45
C SER A 183 -1.16 7.74 -0.58
N THR A 184 -1.40 8.36 0.56
CA THR A 184 -0.38 8.64 1.59
C THR A 184 -0.84 8.05 2.91
N SER A 185 0.09 7.45 3.67
CA SER A 185 -0.07 7.11 5.08
C SER A 185 0.49 8.24 5.96
N GLU A 186 -0.05 8.42 7.13
CA GLU A 186 0.46 9.34 8.17
C GLU A 186 1.60 8.70 8.96
#